data_72fefed035a40dd91b9bccde5fd64f46
#
_entry.id   72fefed035a40dd91b9bccde5fd64f46
#
_cell.length_a   1.000
_cell.length_b   1.000
_cell.length_c   1.000
_cell.angle_alpha   90.00
_cell.angle_beta   90.00
_cell.angle_gamma   90.00
#
_symmetry.space_group_name_H-M   'P 1'
#
loop_
_entity.id
_entity.type
_entity.pdbx_description
1 polymer ?
#
loop_
_entity_poly.entity_id
_entity_poly.type
_entity_poly.pdbx_seq_one_letter_code
_entity_poly.pdbx_strand_id
1 'polypeptide(L)'
;MQKELAFEQGPIRPPSEAGSLLLRVTRNCPWNRCAFCSTYKGKKFSRRPVEEILKDIDSMAAIYNEIKEISWKMGDAGEFTNRVISSVFRDATIPDSFRSVAYWIASGGETVFLQDANSLMLSTDSLIEILNHIRKNFPQVLRVTSYARASTLKLKTVDEYIRLKECGLTRLHVGMESGSDKVLKLIDKGCKSEQLLEGGKRVVEAEISLSLYVIPGIGGVELSEDHTHETARVINGVNPAFVRFRSLYVRHNTPLAEMTKQGLFNPPDEDRIVTEIRDIIQRLENITTTIASDHILNLLEEVEGKLPEDKEKMLAVIHRYLNLPYEERLMFQLGRRGGALRSLDDIYEPGVRSRLEAAKREIEKDLPGGIPEYIQAIKKRFV
;
A
#
# COMPACT_ATOMS: atom_id res chain seq x y z
N MET A 1 -36.77 15.20 8.71
CA MET A 1 -35.35 15.21 9.11
C MET A 1 -34.75 13.90 8.67
N GLN A 2 -34.06 13.88 7.52
CA GLN A 2 -33.22 12.72 7.15
C GLN A 2 -32.17 12.60 8.25
N LYS A 3 -32.12 11.44 8.91
CA LYS A 3 -31.05 11.08 9.84
C LYS A 3 -29.76 11.17 9.03
N GLU A 4 -28.83 11.98 9.47
CA GLU A 4 -27.54 12.16 8.77
C GLU A 4 -26.84 10.78 8.76
N LEU A 5 -26.95 10.06 7.65
CA LEU A 5 -26.33 8.77 7.48
C LEU A 5 -24.83 8.99 7.29
N ALA A 6 -24.07 8.77 8.33
CA ALA A 6 -22.63 8.94 8.36
C ALA A 6 -21.93 7.69 8.90
N PHE A 7 -20.68 7.50 8.53
CA PHE A 7 -19.82 6.44 9.04
C PHE A 7 -18.37 6.91 9.11
N GLU A 8 -17.59 6.30 9.98
CA GLU A 8 -16.21 6.72 10.23
C GLU A 8 -15.25 6.07 9.21
N GLN A 9 -14.43 6.92 8.58
CA GLN A 9 -13.34 6.49 7.69
C GLN A 9 -11.97 6.85 8.27
N GLY A 10 -10.97 6.01 8.00
CA GLY A 10 -9.57 6.25 8.34
C GLY A 10 -8.81 6.98 7.23
N PRO A 11 -7.62 7.52 7.54
CA PRO A 11 -6.87 8.37 6.61
C PRO A 11 -6.10 7.59 5.54
N ILE A 12 -5.94 6.28 5.66
CA ILE A 12 -5.11 5.50 4.73
C ILE A 12 -5.81 4.27 4.18
N ARG A 13 -5.47 3.97 2.93
CA ARG A 13 -5.73 2.71 2.25
C ARG A 13 -4.59 2.40 1.28
N PRO A 14 -4.33 1.15 0.91
CA PRO A 14 -3.40 0.84 -0.16
C PRO A 14 -4.02 1.16 -1.54
N PRO A 15 -3.20 1.41 -2.59
CA PRO A 15 -3.70 1.65 -3.94
C PRO A 15 -4.64 0.54 -4.44
N SER A 16 -4.32 -0.72 -4.14
CA SER A 16 -5.13 -1.89 -4.50
C SER A 16 -6.54 -1.92 -3.87
N GLU A 17 -6.80 -1.10 -2.86
CA GLU A 17 -8.09 -0.98 -2.18
C GLU A 17 -8.76 0.38 -2.44
N ALA A 18 -8.33 1.09 -3.51
CA ALA A 18 -8.89 2.40 -3.85
C ALA A 18 -10.41 2.36 -4.09
N GLY A 19 -10.90 1.29 -4.71
CA GLY A 19 -12.32 1.06 -4.98
C GLY A 19 -13.08 0.30 -3.90
N SER A 20 -12.46 -0.04 -2.76
CA SER A 20 -13.11 -0.77 -1.67
C SER A 20 -13.97 0.13 -0.79
N LEU A 21 -15.05 -0.41 -0.22
CA LEU A 21 -15.80 0.25 0.85
C LEU A 21 -14.92 0.31 2.10
N LEU A 22 -14.71 1.50 2.62
CA LEU A 22 -13.77 1.73 3.72
C LEU A 22 -14.50 1.71 5.06
N LEU A 23 -14.23 0.70 5.89
CA LEU A 23 -14.82 0.54 7.22
C LEU A 23 -13.73 0.67 8.29
N ARG A 24 -13.80 1.70 9.12
CA ARG A 24 -12.83 1.91 10.19
C ARG A 24 -13.13 1.05 11.41
N VAL A 25 -12.23 0.13 11.78
CA VAL A 25 -12.42 -0.79 12.92
C VAL A 25 -11.50 -0.48 14.10
N THR A 26 -10.37 0.15 13.85
CA THR A 26 -9.49 0.73 14.89
C THR A 26 -9.15 2.17 14.53
N ARG A 27 -8.81 3.00 15.51
CA ARG A 27 -8.33 4.36 15.27
C ARG A 27 -6.83 4.42 15.50
N ASN A 28 -6.11 4.88 14.47
CA ASN A 28 -4.67 5.15 14.50
C ASN A 28 -3.80 3.89 14.66
N CYS A 29 -2.50 4.07 14.87
CA CYS A 29 -1.54 2.98 14.99
C CYS A 29 -1.21 2.67 16.46
N PRO A 30 -1.30 1.40 16.89
CA PRO A 30 -1.01 1.03 18.29
C PRO A 30 0.47 1.19 18.67
N TRP A 31 1.37 1.25 17.68
CA TRP A 31 2.80 1.46 17.91
C TRP A 31 3.20 2.94 17.76
N ASN A 32 2.91 3.51 16.60
CA ASN A 32 3.06 4.94 16.26
C ASN A 32 4.46 5.54 16.50
N ARG A 33 5.53 4.72 16.52
CA ARG A 33 6.92 5.14 16.81
C ARG A 33 7.85 5.03 15.63
N CYS A 34 7.47 4.32 14.55
CA CYS A 34 8.33 4.11 13.40
C CYS A 34 8.96 5.42 12.90
N ALA A 35 10.30 5.41 12.72
CA ALA A 35 11.06 6.61 12.40
C ALA A 35 10.70 7.22 11.04
N PHE A 36 10.24 6.41 10.09
CA PHE A 36 9.89 6.84 8.73
C PHE A 36 8.42 7.29 8.56
N CYS A 37 7.54 6.94 9.52
CA CYS A 37 6.10 7.13 9.38
C CYS A 37 5.62 8.40 10.08
N SER A 38 4.84 9.24 9.37
CA SER A 38 4.24 10.46 9.90
C SER A 38 2.72 10.38 10.10
N THR A 39 2.06 9.34 9.59
CA THR A 39 0.59 9.28 9.42
C THR A 39 -0.19 9.49 10.72
N TYR A 40 0.25 8.89 11.82
CA TYR A 40 -0.48 8.92 13.08
C TYR A 40 0.30 9.62 14.22
N LYS A 41 1.43 10.28 13.92
CA LYS A 41 2.23 10.97 14.96
C LYS A 41 1.36 11.90 15.81
N GLY A 42 1.52 11.81 17.12
CA GLY A 42 0.74 12.58 18.09
C GLY A 42 -0.72 12.09 18.31
N LYS A 43 -1.18 11.08 17.57
CA LYS A 43 -2.55 10.55 17.71
C LYS A 43 -2.58 9.28 18.58
N LYS A 44 -3.51 9.23 19.52
CA LYS A 44 -3.69 8.09 20.41
C LYS A 44 -4.41 6.94 19.70
N PHE A 45 -3.92 5.71 19.87
CA PHE A 45 -4.61 4.50 19.42
C PHE A 45 -5.86 4.22 20.25
N SER A 46 -6.91 3.73 19.60
CA SER A 46 -8.06 3.10 20.27
C SER A 46 -8.68 1.99 19.41
N ARG A 47 -9.25 1.00 20.08
CA ARG A 47 -10.20 0.07 19.46
C ARG A 47 -11.56 0.73 19.43
N ARG A 48 -12.31 0.56 18.36
CA ARG A 48 -13.70 1.01 18.32
C ARG A 48 -14.61 -0.04 18.98
N PRO A 49 -15.64 0.35 19.71
CA PRO A 49 -16.70 -0.57 20.15
C PRO A 49 -17.34 -1.26 18.93
N VAL A 50 -17.60 -2.56 19.05
CA VAL A 50 -18.20 -3.34 17.95
C VAL A 50 -19.54 -2.74 17.54
N GLU A 51 -20.35 -2.31 18.48
CA GLU A 51 -21.67 -1.71 18.26
C GLU A 51 -21.59 -0.43 17.41
N GLU A 52 -20.52 0.38 17.53
CA GLU A 52 -20.30 1.54 16.68
C GLU A 52 -19.96 1.13 15.25
N ILE A 53 -19.17 0.07 15.10
CA ILE A 53 -18.77 -0.46 13.78
C ILE A 53 -19.98 -1.06 13.06
N LEU A 54 -20.82 -1.80 13.76
CA LEU A 54 -22.06 -2.35 13.20
C LEU A 54 -23.01 -1.25 12.75
N LYS A 55 -23.15 -0.16 13.53
CA LYS A 55 -23.94 1.03 13.10
C LYS A 55 -23.38 1.70 11.85
N ASP A 56 -22.06 1.75 11.68
CA ASP A 56 -21.47 2.24 10.45
C ASP A 56 -21.84 1.37 9.25
N ILE A 57 -21.81 0.04 9.41
CA ILE A 57 -22.22 -0.91 8.36
C ILE A 57 -23.70 -0.71 8.02
N ASP A 58 -24.58 -0.54 9.03
CA ASP A 58 -25.99 -0.28 8.81
C ASP A 58 -26.21 1.05 8.09
N SER A 59 -25.44 2.10 8.43
CA SER A 59 -25.48 3.39 7.73
C SER A 59 -25.06 3.25 6.26
N MET A 60 -23.99 2.49 5.99
CA MET A 60 -23.53 2.20 4.62
C MET A 60 -24.62 1.45 3.82
N ALA A 61 -25.28 0.46 4.45
CA ALA A 61 -26.38 -0.29 3.82
C ALA A 61 -27.61 0.59 3.54
N ALA A 62 -27.95 1.49 4.46
CA ALA A 62 -29.02 2.46 4.25
C ALA A 62 -28.70 3.38 3.06
N ILE A 63 -27.45 3.92 2.99
CA ILE A 63 -27.02 4.75 1.86
C ILE A 63 -27.10 3.96 0.53
N TYR A 64 -26.60 2.72 0.52
CA TYR A 64 -26.70 1.84 -0.65
C TYR A 64 -28.15 1.71 -1.15
N ASN A 65 -29.09 1.48 -0.23
CA ASN A 65 -30.51 1.38 -0.56
C ASN A 65 -31.10 2.72 -1.02
N GLU A 66 -30.72 3.85 -0.42
CA GLU A 66 -31.15 5.18 -0.89
C GLU A 66 -30.64 5.48 -2.32
N ILE A 67 -29.40 5.11 -2.67
CA ILE A 67 -28.89 5.24 -4.04
C ILE A 67 -29.71 4.34 -5.00
N LYS A 68 -30.10 3.16 -4.55
CA LYS A 68 -31.00 2.26 -5.32
C LYS A 68 -32.38 2.87 -5.52
N GLU A 69 -32.94 3.56 -4.52
CA GLU A 69 -34.17 4.31 -4.63
C GLU A 69 -34.08 5.49 -5.62
N ILE A 70 -32.92 6.17 -5.66
CA ILE A 70 -32.63 7.20 -6.68
C ILE A 70 -32.71 6.58 -8.07
N SER A 71 -32.11 5.39 -8.26
CA SER A 71 -32.20 4.64 -9.52
C SER A 71 -33.64 4.37 -9.96
N TRP A 72 -34.50 3.89 -9.05
CA TRP A 72 -35.91 3.68 -9.33
C TRP A 72 -36.62 4.96 -9.75
N LYS A 73 -36.40 6.06 -9.05
CA LYS A 73 -36.97 7.37 -9.38
C LYS A 73 -36.52 7.92 -10.73
N MET A 74 -35.30 7.57 -11.15
CA MET A 74 -34.72 7.95 -12.44
C MET A 74 -35.17 7.03 -13.59
N GLY A 75 -35.89 5.95 -13.30
CA GLY A 75 -36.36 4.99 -14.28
C GLY A 75 -35.32 3.92 -14.67
N ASP A 76 -34.24 3.78 -13.89
CA ASP A 76 -33.19 2.77 -14.12
C ASP A 76 -33.48 1.43 -13.37
N ALA A 77 -34.69 1.21 -12.88
CA ALA A 77 -35.19 -0.06 -12.31
C ALA A 77 -34.30 -0.64 -11.18
N GLY A 78 -33.64 0.23 -10.40
CA GLY A 78 -32.76 -0.18 -9.32
C GLY A 78 -31.30 -0.50 -9.75
N GLU A 79 -31.00 -0.39 -11.03
CA GLU A 79 -29.64 -0.57 -11.57
C GLU A 79 -28.75 0.64 -11.27
N PHE A 80 -27.49 0.40 -10.97
CA PHE A 80 -26.49 1.46 -10.69
C PHE A 80 -25.80 1.93 -11.97
N THR A 81 -26.56 2.56 -12.84
CA THR A 81 -26.03 3.09 -14.11
C THR A 81 -25.09 4.28 -13.88
N ASN A 82 -24.26 4.59 -14.88
CA ASN A 82 -23.39 5.79 -14.83
C ASN A 82 -24.21 7.06 -14.63
N ARG A 83 -25.46 7.11 -15.11
CA ARG A 83 -26.38 8.24 -14.93
C ARG A 83 -26.75 8.41 -13.45
N VAL A 84 -27.11 7.32 -12.77
CA VAL A 84 -27.45 7.31 -11.34
C VAL A 84 -26.24 7.73 -10.50
N ILE A 85 -25.10 7.10 -10.72
CA ILE A 85 -23.85 7.42 -10.00
C ILE A 85 -23.45 8.88 -10.20
N SER A 86 -23.51 9.38 -11.46
CA SER A 86 -23.20 10.77 -11.77
C SER A 86 -24.16 11.75 -11.09
N SER A 87 -25.44 11.39 -10.90
CA SER A 87 -26.40 12.25 -10.19
C SER A 87 -26.00 12.47 -8.73
N VAL A 88 -25.53 11.40 -8.04
CA VAL A 88 -25.02 11.48 -6.66
C VAL A 88 -23.80 12.39 -6.57
N PHE A 89 -22.87 12.35 -7.54
CA PHE A 89 -21.68 13.19 -7.51
C PHE A 89 -21.95 14.66 -7.86
N ARG A 90 -22.93 14.95 -8.72
CA ARG A 90 -23.27 16.32 -9.15
C ARG A 90 -24.09 17.09 -8.14
N ASP A 91 -24.85 16.41 -7.29
CA ASP A 91 -25.66 17.06 -6.27
C ASP A 91 -24.79 17.48 -5.09
N ALA A 92 -24.55 18.80 -4.97
CA ALA A 92 -23.76 19.38 -3.90
C ALA A 92 -24.38 19.24 -2.50
N THR A 93 -25.67 18.92 -2.41
CA THR A 93 -26.39 18.73 -1.14
C THR A 93 -26.19 17.33 -0.55
N ILE A 94 -25.72 16.38 -1.36
CA ILE A 94 -25.49 15.00 -0.94
C ILE A 94 -24.21 14.90 -0.09
N PRO A 95 -24.26 14.29 1.11
CA PRO A 95 -23.11 14.11 1.99
C PRO A 95 -21.98 13.27 1.37
N ASP A 96 -20.74 13.48 1.83
CA ASP A 96 -19.57 12.72 1.37
C ASP A 96 -19.67 11.22 1.65
N SER A 97 -20.42 10.81 2.67
CA SER A 97 -20.73 9.40 2.95
C SER A 97 -21.43 8.70 1.77
N PHE A 98 -22.37 9.40 1.12
CA PHE A 98 -23.05 8.90 -0.09
C PHE A 98 -22.09 8.81 -1.28
N ARG A 99 -21.21 9.82 -1.47
CA ARG A 99 -20.19 9.78 -2.53
C ARG A 99 -19.23 8.61 -2.36
N SER A 100 -18.85 8.31 -1.10
CA SER A 100 -18.01 7.15 -0.78
C SER A 100 -18.67 5.84 -1.17
N VAL A 101 -19.95 5.64 -0.84
CA VAL A 101 -20.70 4.43 -1.22
C VAL A 101 -20.94 4.39 -2.74
N ALA A 102 -21.29 5.52 -3.37
CA ALA A 102 -21.48 5.59 -4.83
C ALA A 102 -20.17 5.27 -5.57
N TYR A 103 -19.03 5.73 -5.08
CA TYR A 103 -17.72 5.38 -5.64
C TYR A 103 -17.42 3.89 -5.52
N TRP A 104 -17.69 3.29 -4.35
CA TRP A 104 -17.58 1.86 -4.15
C TRP A 104 -18.47 1.06 -5.14
N ILE A 105 -19.73 1.45 -5.29
CA ILE A 105 -20.66 0.83 -6.25
C ILE A 105 -20.10 0.93 -7.68
N ALA A 106 -19.64 2.12 -8.10
CA ALA A 106 -19.04 2.35 -9.41
C ALA A 106 -17.74 1.54 -9.63
N SER A 107 -17.08 1.14 -8.55
CA SER A 107 -15.88 0.30 -8.55
C SER A 107 -16.17 -1.21 -8.51
N GLY A 108 -17.42 -1.61 -8.69
CA GLY A 108 -17.89 -3.01 -8.71
C GLY A 108 -18.65 -3.46 -7.47
N GLY A 109 -18.55 -2.76 -6.34
CA GLY A 109 -19.32 -3.04 -5.13
C GLY A 109 -18.99 -4.35 -4.39
N GLU A 110 -17.85 -4.98 -4.69
CA GLU A 110 -17.51 -6.35 -4.26
C GLU A 110 -16.43 -6.44 -3.19
N THR A 111 -15.86 -5.30 -2.77
CA THR A 111 -14.70 -5.30 -1.86
C THR A 111 -14.90 -4.37 -0.68
N VAL A 112 -14.44 -4.82 0.50
CA VAL A 112 -14.42 -4.03 1.74
C VAL A 112 -13.01 -3.99 2.31
N PHE A 113 -12.57 -2.83 2.78
CA PHE A 113 -11.28 -2.66 3.43
C PHE A 113 -11.46 -2.21 4.88
N LEU A 114 -11.01 -3.06 5.82
CA LEU A 114 -11.04 -2.76 7.25
C LEU A 114 -9.87 -1.83 7.61
N GLN A 115 -10.18 -0.58 7.91
CA GLN A 115 -9.25 0.44 8.38
C GLN A 115 -9.18 0.43 9.92
N ASP A 116 -8.19 0.90 10.63
CA ASP A 116 -6.94 1.52 10.31
C ASP A 116 -5.77 0.53 10.38
N ALA A 117 -4.68 1.02 10.90
CA ALA A 117 -3.35 0.48 10.83
C ALA A 117 -3.16 -0.96 11.32
N ASN A 118 -4.09 -1.52 12.12
CA ASN A 118 -3.97 -2.88 12.67
C ASN A 118 -5.29 -3.42 13.22
N SER A 119 -6.15 -3.90 12.34
CA SER A 119 -7.47 -4.44 12.73
C SER A 119 -7.37 -5.72 13.59
N LEU A 120 -6.27 -6.48 13.49
CA LEU A 120 -6.03 -7.68 14.30
C LEU A 120 -5.85 -7.40 15.80
N MET A 121 -5.87 -6.13 16.22
CA MET A 121 -5.93 -5.73 17.64
C MET A 121 -7.30 -6.00 18.27
N LEU A 122 -8.34 -6.24 17.47
CA LEU A 122 -9.63 -6.73 17.96
C LEU A 122 -9.54 -8.23 18.24
N SER A 123 -10.41 -8.72 19.14
CA SER A 123 -10.56 -10.16 19.36
C SER A 123 -11.05 -10.87 18.09
N THR A 124 -10.77 -12.14 17.97
CA THR A 124 -11.25 -12.95 16.85
C THR A 124 -12.77 -12.95 16.77
N ASP A 125 -13.46 -13.07 17.89
CA ASP A 125 -14.92 -13.07 17.93
C ASP A 125 -15.52 -11.71 17.54
N SER A 126 -14.92 -10.58 17.97
CA SER A 126 -15.32 -9.25 17.51
C SER A 126 -15.16 -9.07 15.99
N LEU A 127 -14.06 -9.58 15.42
CA LEU A 127 -13.86 -9.54 13.97
C LEU A 127 -14.86 -10.41 13.23
N ILE A 128 -15.18 -11.61 13.75
CA ILE A 128 -16.20 -12.51 13.20
C ILE A 128 -17.56 -11.84 13.17
N GLU A 129 -17.96 -11.18 14.26
CA GLU A 129 -19.22 -10.44 14.35
C GLU A 129 -19.32 -9.36 13.27
N ILE A 130 -18.26 -8.55 13.11
CA ILE A 130 -18.17 -7.51 12.09
C ILE A 130 -18.24 -8.10 10.68
N LEU A 131 -17.46 -9.16 10.40
CA LEU A 131 -17.42 -9.83 9.09
C LEU A 131 -18.80 -10.42 8.71
N ASN A 132 -19.47 -11.08 9.66
CA ASN A 132 -20.79 -11.62 9.46
C ASN A 132 -21.83 -10.52 9.19
N HIS A 133 -21.72 -9.37 9.88
CA HIS A 133 -22.58 -8.23 9.66
C HIS A 133 -22.36 -7.59 8.27
N ILE A 134 -21.12 -7.53 7.79
CA ILE A 134 -20.80 -7.12 6.41
C ILE A 134 -21.48 -8.06 5.42
N ARG A 135 -21.31 -9.37 5.57
CA ARG A 135 -21.90 -10.37 4.65
C ARG A 135 -23.43 -10.33 4.64
N LYS A 136 -24.04 -10.09 5.78
CA LYS A 136 -25.49 -9.95 5.90
C LYS A 136 -26.02 -8.73 5.14
N ASN A 137 -25.34 -7.60 5.23
CA ASN A 137 -25.76 -6.34 4.61
C ASN A 137 -25.32 -6.21 3.15
N PHE A 138 -24.22 -6.86 2.78
CA PHE A 138 -23.60 -6.80 1.45
C PHE A 138 -23.23 -8.20 0.95
N PRO A 139 -24.22 -9.04 0.58
CA PRO A 139 -23.97 -10.43 0.16
C PRO A 139 -23.13 -10.54 -1.12
N GLN A 140 -23.04 -9.46 -1.92
CA GLN A 140 -22.21 -9.38 -3.12
C GLN A 140 -20.71 -9.17 -2.81
N VAL A 141 -20.32 -8.89 -1.56
CA VAL A 141 -18.92 -8.70 -1.19
C VAL A 141 -18.16 -10.02 -1.25
N LEU A 142 -17.20 -10.10 -2.17
CA LEU A 142 -16.35 -11.26 -2.42
C LEU A 142 -15.04 -11.22 -1.64
N ARG A 143 -14.57 -10.00 -1.29
CA ARG A 143 -13.26 -9.81 -0.66
C ARG A 143 -13.33 -8.80 0.49
N VAL A 144 -12.91 -9.23 1.68
CA VAL A 144 -12.61 -8.32 2.79
C VAL A 144 -11.12 -8.36 3.06
N THR A 145 -10.48 -7.19 3.08
CA THR A 145 -9.06 -7.02 3.33
C THR A 145 -8.81 -6.15 4.55
N SER A 146 -7.63 -6.24 5.15
CA SER A 146 -7.26 -5.43 6.30
C SER A 146 -5.77 -5.15 6.36
N TYR A 147 -5.39 -4.04 7.01
CA TYR A 147 -4.02 -3.87 7.49
C TYR A 147 -3.78 -4.65 8.77
N ALA A 148 -2.57 -5.18 8.88
CA ALA A 148 -2.04 -5.72 10.12
C ALA A 148 -0.57 -5.34 10.31
N ARG A 149 -0.10 -5.36 11.56
CA ARG A 149 1.32 -5.23 11.88
C ARG A 149 1.96 -6.60 12.03
N ALA A 150 3.20 -6.74 11.58
CA ALA A 150 3.98 -7.98 11.70
C ALA A 150 3.97 -8.55 13.13
N SER A 151 4.12 -7.67 14.15
CA SER A 151 4.13 -8.07 15.56
C SER A 151 2.82 -8.69 16.06
N THR A 152 1.68 -8.44 15.39
CA THR A 152 0.37 -8.95 15.82
C THR A 152 -0.03 -10.24 15.12
N LEU A 153 0.63 -10.59 14.01
CA LEU A 153 0.28 -11.82 13.29
C LEU A 153 0.42 -13.08 14.15
N LYS A 154 1.47 -13.16 14.96
CA LYS A 154 1.72 -14.30 15.84
C LYS A 154 0.79 -14.38 17.06
N LEU A 155 -0.01 -13.34 17.34
CA LEU A 155 -0.93 -13.34 18.48
C LEU A 155 -2.19 -14.16 18.23
N LYS A 156 -2.46 -14.53 16.97
CA LYS A 156 -3.57 -15.40 16.58
C LYS A 156 -3.05 -16.77 16.18
N THR A 157 -3.82 -17.80 16.50
CA THR A 157 -3.56 -19.18 16.07
C THR A 157 -3.98 -19.40 14.63
N VAL A 158 -3.57 -20.51 14.03
CA VAL A 158 -4.03 -20.94 12.70
C VAL A 158 -5.55 -21.10 12.68
N ASP A 159 -6.12 -21.76 13.70
CA ASP A 159 -7.59 -21.96 13.82
C ASP A 159 -8.34 -20.63 13.87
N GLU A 160 -7.82 -19.63 14.59
CA GLU A 160 -8.43 -18.30 14.61
C GLU A 160 -8.39 -17.64 13.21
N TYR A 161 -7.32 -17.79 12.45
CA TYR A 161 -7.24 -17.32 11.08
C TYR A 161 -8.20 -18.06 10.15
N ILE A 162 -8.33 -19.38 10.29
CA ILE A 162 -9.31 -20.20 9.54
C ILE A 162 -10.72 -19.69 9.79
N ARG A 163 -11.12 -19.50 11.06
CA ARG A 163 -12.42 -18.93 11.42
C ARG A 163 -12.65 -17.55 10.80
N LEU A 164 -11.65 -16.67 10.81
CA LEU A 164 -11.73 -15.35 10.17
C LEU A 164 -11.90 -15.46 8.65
N LYS A 165 -11.19 -16.38 8.00
CA LYS A 165 -11.31 -16.65 6.56
C LYS A 165 -12.72 -17.13 6.19
N GLU A 166 -13.26 -18.09 6.94
CA GLU A 166 -14.62 -18.62 6.76
C GLU A 166 -15.69 -17.53 6.87
N CYS A 167 -15.45 -16.51 7.73
CA CYS A 167 -16.31 -15.34 7.87
C CYS A 167 -16.08 -14.26 6.79
N GLY A 168 -15.06 -14.42 5.92
CA GLY A 168 -14.86 -13.55 4.76
C GLY A 168 -13.59 -12.70 4.77
N LEU A 169 -12.71 -12.79 5.78
CA LEU A 169 -11.39 -12.14 5.73
C LEU A 169 -10.48 -12.87 4.73
N THR A 170 -10.27 -12.28 3.56
CA THR A 170 -9.58 -12.96 2.46
C THR A 170 -8.14 -12.51 2.27
N ARG A 171 -7.76 -11.30 2.76
CA ARG A 171 -6.40 -10.78 2.59
C ARG A 171 -5.96 -9.92 3.78
N LEU A 172 -4.67 -10.05 4.11
CA LEU A 172 -3.98 -9.16 5.03
C LEU A 172 -2.84 -8.41 4.32
N HIS A 173 -2.83 -7.09 4.46
CA HIS A 173 -1.73 -6.22 4.08
C HIS A 173 -0.85 -5.93 5.28
N VAL A 174 0.43 -6.29 5.21
CA VAL A 174 1.35 -6.23 6.35
C VAL A 174 2.59 -5.44 6.00
N GLY A 175 2.86 -4.38 6.76
CA GLY A 175 4.13 -3.68 6.68
C GLY A 175 5.25 -4.52 7.29
N MET A 176 6.00 -5.21 6.46
CA MET A 176 7.26 -5.86 6.80
C MET A 176 8.37 -4.82 6.92
N GLU A 177 8.47 -3.95 5.92
CA GLU A 177 9.45 -2.92 5.62
C GLU A 177 10.85 -3.50 5.36
N SER A 178 11.37 -4.35 6.23
CA SER A 178 12.63 -5.08 6.13
C SER A 178 12.55 -6.44 6.84
N GLY A 179 13.37 -7.39 6.43
CA GLY A 179 13.63 -8.64 7.15
C GLY A 179 14.80 -8.55 8.12
N SER A 180 15.59 -7.47 8.08
CA SER A 180 16.75 -7.28 8.94
C SER A 180 16.35 -6.73 10.31
N ASP A 181 16.69 -7.43 11.38
CA ASP A 181 16.45 -6.94 12.74
C ASP A 181 17.26 -5.67 13.07
N LYS A 182 18.42 -5.45 12.42
CA LYS A 182 19.21 -4.21 12.56
C LYS A 182 18.44 -3.04 11.95
N VAL A 183 17.89 -3.21 10.75
CA VAL A 183 17.06 -2.19 10.07
C VAL A 183 15.77 -1.95 10.85
N LEU A 184 15.07 -2.99 11.28
CA LEU A 184 13.84 -2.88 12.08
C LEU A 184 14.06 -2.12 13.40
N LYS A 185 15.23 -2.31 14.03
CA LYS A 185 15.66 -1.54 15.21
C LYS A 185 15.97 -0.09 14.86
N LEU A 186 16.72 0.16 13.78
CA LEU A 186 17.06 1.50 13.30
C LEU A 186 15.82 2.38 13.10
N ILE A 187 14.79 1.81 12.47
CA ILE A 187 13.54 2.53 12.17
C ILE A 187 12.49 2.45 13.28
N ASP A 188 12.81 1.92 14.45
CA ASP A 188 11.89 1.68 15.58
C ASP A 188 10.55 1.04 15.15
N LYS A 189 10.63 -0.05 14.36
CA LYS A 189 9.44 -0.74 13.84
C LYS A 189 8.64 -1.44 14.93
N GLY A 190 9.30 -1.79 16.04
CA GLY A 190 8.68 -2.47 17.19
C GLY A 190 8.26 -3.91 16.89
N CYS A 191 9.03 -4.60 16.06
CA CYS A 191 8.94 -6.04 15.81
C CYS A 191 10.30 -6.60 15.43
N LYS A 192 10.41 -7.93 15.48
CA LYS A 192 11.54 -8.70 14.96
C LYS A 192 11.11 -9.50 13.72
N SER A 193 12.07 -9.82 12.87
CA SER A 193 11.86 -10.64 11.66
C SER A 193 11.22 -11.98 11.96
N GLU A 194 11.60 -12.63 13.05
CA GLU A 194 11.05 -13.93 13.48
C GLU A 194 9.55 -13.86 13.80
N GLN A 195 9.07 -12.73 14.33
CA GLN A 195 7.63 -12.55 14.59
C GLN A 195 6.81 -12.50 13.29
N LEU A 196 7.39 -11.93 12.24
CA LEU A 196 6.77 -11.92 10.91
C LEU A 196 6.83 -13.33 10.28
N LEU A 197 7.98 -14.01 10.41
CA LEU A 197 8.16 -15.35 9.87
C LEU A 197 7.14 -16.32 10.48
N GLU A 198 7.03 -16.36 11.82
CA GLU A 198 6.09 -17.20 12.54
C GLU A 198 4.63 -16.84 12.22
N GLY A 199 4.28 -15.56 12.39
CA GLY A 199 2.90 -15.11 12.17
C GLY A 199 2.49 -15.15 10.70
N GLY A 200 3.42 -14.87 9.78
CA GLY A 200 3.18 -14.95 8.33
C GLY A 200 2.88 -16.37 7.87
N LYS A 201 3.62 -17.36 8.37
CA LYS A 201 3.33 -18.79 8.11
C LYS A 201 1.92 -19.18 8.55
N ARG A 202 1.47 -18.76 9.74
CA ARG A 202 0.12 -19.05 10.23
C ARG A 202 -0.97 -18.47 9.30
N VAL A 203 -0.76 -17.26 8.81
CA VAL A 203 -1.69 -16.62 7.85
C VAL A 203 -1.75 -17.38 6.54
N VAL A 204 -0.58 -17.80 6.00
CA VAL A 204 -0.49 -18.57 4.76
C VAL A 204 -1.10 -19.96 4.93
N GLU A 205 -0.83 -20.63 6.05
CA GLU A 205 -1.40 -21.94 6.39
C GLU A 205 -2.92 -21.91 6.49
N ALA A 206 -3.49 -20.83 7.00
CA ALA A 206 -4.94 -20.59 7.00
C ALA A 206 -5.47 -20.14 5.63
N GLU A 207 -4.64 -20.14 4.60
CA GLU A 207 -4.97 -19.73 3.22
C GLU A 207 -5.56 -18.32 3.12
N ILE A 208 -5.23 -17.41 4.01
CA ILE A 208 -5.49 -15.98 3.86
C ILE A 208 -4.39 -15.40 2.99
N SER A 209 -4.77 -14.68 1.92
CA SER A 209 -3.81 -14.00 1.03
C SER A 209 -2.97 -13.00 1.80
N LEU A 210 -1.67 -13.28 1.98
CA LEU A 210 -0.74 -12.37 2.68
C LEU A 210 -0.03 -11.48 1.68
N SER A 211 -0.09 -10.16 1.88
CA SER A 211 0.59 -9.15 1.08
C SER A 211 1.60 -8.40 1.95
N LEU A 212 2.89 -8.59 1.70
CA LEU A 212 3.97 -7.94 2.45
C LEU A 212 4.43 -6.67 1.74
N TYR A 213 4.48 -5.55 2.48
CA TYR A 213 5.12 -4.33 2.02
C TYR A 213 6.58 -4.32 2.44
N VAL A 214 7.46 -4.07 1.48
CA VAL A 214 8.91 -3.90 1.66
C VAL A 214 9.29 -2.50 1.22
N ILE A 215 10.18 -1.84 1.96
CA ILE A 215 10.67 -0.51 1.63
C ILE A 215 12.13 -0.59 1.19
N PRO A 216 12.43 -0.76 -0.11
CA PRO A 216 13.80 -0.63 -0.60
C PRO A 216 14.37 0.73 -0.22
N GLY A 217 15.60 0.75 0.27
CA GLY A 217 16.28 1.95 0.78
C GLY A 217 16.13 2.20 2.27
N ILE A 218 15.27 1.48 2.98
CA ILE A 218 14.97 1.75 4.40
C ILE A 218 16.14 1.46 5.35
N GLY A 219 17.11 0.67 4.93
CA GLY A 219 18.33 0.40 5.66
C GLY A 219 19.39 1.51 5.57
N GLY A 220 19.15 2.52 4.72
CA GLY A 220 20.21 3.45 4.32
C GLY A 220 21.29 2.73 3.51
N VAL A 221 22.37 3.47 3.19
CA VAL A 221 23.50 2.90 2.45
C VAL A 221 24.21 1.82 3.26
N GLU A 222 24.32 2.02 4.58
CA GLU A 222 25.12 1.18 5.47
C GLU A 222 24.55 -0.21 5.71
N LEU A 223 23.23 -0.33 5.77
CA LEU A 223 22.54 -1.61 6.03
C LEU A 223 21.87 -2.19 4.78
N SER A 224 22.19 -1.69 3.59
CA SER A 224 21.56 -2.10 2.34
C SER A 224 21.73 -3.60 2.06
N GLU A 225 22.92 -4.17 2.23
CA GLU A 225 23.18 -5.60 2.04
C GLU A 225 22.43 -6.47 3.06
N ASP A 226 22.51 -6.10 4.36
CA ASP A 226 21.79 -6.78 5.43
C ASP A 226 20.27 -6.72 5.21
N HIS A 227 19.76 -5.55 4.74
CA HIS A 227 18.36 -5.37 4.37
C HIS A 227 17.94 -6.36 3.28
N THR A 228 18.66 -6.42 2.17
CA THR A 228 18.27 -7.25 1.01
C THR A 228 18.35 -8.74 1.33
N HIS A 229 19.44 -9.18 1.98
CA HIS A 229 19.65 -10.57 2.36
C HIS A 229 18.57 -11.08 3.33
N GLU A 230 18.38 -10.38 4.44
CA GLU A 230 17.43 -10.81 5.47
C GLU A 230 15.97 -10.65 5.01
N THR A 231 15.67 -9.67 4.14
CA THR A 231 14.35 -9.50 3.54
C THR A 231 14.01 -10.71 2.66
N ALA A 232 14.92 -11.12 1.80
CA ALA A 232 14.72 -12.31 0.97
C ALA A 232 14.57 -13.57 1.82
N ARG A 233 15.38 -13.75 2.88
CA ARG A 233 15.27 -14.87 3.82
C ARG A 233 13.87 -14.99 4.42
N VAL A 234 13.31 -13.87 4.90
CA VAL A 234 11.98 -13.86 5.50
C VAL A 234 10.90 -14.14 4.47
N ILE A 235 10.98 -13.52 3.28
CA ILE A 235 10.02 -13.74 2.19
C ILE A 235 10.02 -15.20 1.76
N ASN A 236 11.19 -15.81 1.56
CA ASN A 236 11.32 -17.24 1.21
C ASN A 236 10.72 -18.14 2.29
N GLY A 237 10.95 -17.80 3.56
CA GLY A 237 10.43 -18.58 4.68
C GLY A 237 8.91 -18.47 4.89
N VAL A 238 8.27 -17.39 4.43
CA VAL A 238 6.82 -17.16 4.55
C VAL A 238 6.07 -17.61 3.30
N ASN A 239 6.65 -17.41 2.11
CA ASN A 239 6.00 -17.57 0.81
C ASN A 239 4.64 -16.81 0.73
N PRO A 240 4.63 -15.48 0.86
CA PRO A 240 3.40 -14.69 0.83
C PRO A 240 2.78 -14.69 -0.58
N ALA A 241 1.48 -14.43 -0.69
CA ALA A 241 0.82 -14.28 -1.99
C ALA A 241 1.35 -13.07 -2.79
N PHE A 242 1.74 -12.00 -2.08
CA PHE A 242 2.27 -10.78 -2.70
C PHE A 242 3.44 -10.19 -1.91
N VAL A 243 4.43 -9.68 -2.65
CA VAL A 243 5.43 -8.73 -2.14
C VAL A 243 5.27 -7.42 -2.91
N ARG A 244 5.06 -6.32 -2.18
CA ARG A 244 4.86 -4.98 -2.75
C ARG A 244 6.01 -4.07 -2.37
N PHE A 245 6.75 -3.61 -3.36
CA PHE A 245 7.81 -2.64 -3.14
C PHE A 245 7.24 -1.22 -3.01
N ARG A 246 7.77 -0.46 -2.06
CA ARG A 246 7.53 0.97 -1.86
C ARG A 246 8.84 1.66 -1.59
N SER A 247 9.52 2.12 -2.63
CA SER A 247 10.81 2.80 -2.52
C SER A 247 10.80 3.90 -1.47
N LEU A 248 11.86 3.97 -0.67
CA LEU A 248 11.97 4.94 0.41
C LEU A 248 11.85 6.38 -0.11
N TYR A 249 11.05 7.15 0.59
CA TYR A 249 11.11 8.61 0.60
C TYR A 249 11.18 9.10 2.04
N VAL A 250 12.20 9.87 2.37
CA VAL A 250 12.39 10.43 3.71
C VAL A 250 11.47 11.64 3.87
N ARG A 251 10.33 11.41 4.55
CA ARG A 251 9.33 12.46 4.77
C ARG A 251 9.82 13.50 5.77
N HIS A 252 9.59 14.76 5.46
CA HIS A 252 9.77 15.84 6.43
C HIS A 252 8.97 15.57 7.71
N ASN A 253 9.39 16.12 8.82
CA ASN A 253 8.76 15.96 10.13
C ASN A 253 8.70 14.50 10.62
N THR A 254 9.68 13.68 10.23
CA THR A 254 9.87 12.33 10.76
C THR A 254 11.21 12.21 11.48
N PRO A 255 11.32 11.31 12.48
CA PRO A 255 12.60 11.03 13.10
C PRO A 255 13.70 10.63 12.10
N LEU A 256 13.33 9.90 11.02
CA LEU A 256 14.28 9.51 9.98
C LEU A 256 14.85 10.72 9.23
N ALA A 257 14.03 11.76 8.98
CA ALA A 257 14.52 13.00 8.38
C ALA A 257 15.52 13.73 9.29
N GLU A 258 15.28 13.70 10.60
CA GLU A 258 16.21 14.29 11.56
C GLU A 258 17.53 13.50 11.64
N MET A 259 17.45 12.17 11.65
CA MET A 259 18.63 11.30 11.56
C MET A 259 19.43 11.56 10.27
N THR A 260 18.75 11.82 9.15
CA THR A 260 19.41 12.17 7.88
C THR A 260 20.19 13.49 8.00
N LYS A 261 19.58 14.54 8.57
CA LYS A 261 20.25 15.83 8.79
C LYS A 261 21.47 15.72 9.69
N GLN A 262 21.42 14.82 10.67
CA GLN A 262 22.50 14.57 11.63
C GLN A 262 23.60 13.62 11.08
N GLY A 263 23.44 13.11 9.85
CA GLY A 263 24.37 12.12 9.28
C GLY A 263 24.31 10.73 9.91
N LEU A 264 23.25 10.45 10.66
CA LEU A 264 23.01 9.15 11.32
C LEU A 264 22.25 8.16 10.40
N PHE A 265 21.74 8.64 9.29
CA PHE A 265 21.09 7.85 8.24
C PHE A 265 21.43 8.47 6.88
N ASN A 266 22.06 7.68 6.01
CA ASN A 266 22.38 8.10 4.65
C ASN A 266 21.37 7.45 3.69
N PRO A 267 20.36 8.21 3.19
CA PRO A 267 19.38 7.66 2.25
C PRO A 267 20.07 7.27 0.93
N PRO A 268 19.79 6.07 0.38
CA PRO A 268 20.33 5.67 -0.90
C PRO A 268 19.73 6.48 -2.04
N ASP A 269 20.46 6.58 -3.14
CA ASP A 269 19.98 7.14 -4.40
C ASP A 269 19.04 6.16 -5.15
N GLU A 270 18.50 6.60 -6.29
CA GLU A 270 17.59 5.79 -7.11
C GLU A 270 18.25 4.50 -7.62
N ASP A 271 19.52 4.58 -8.03
CA ASP A 271 20.26 3.44 -8.59
C ASP A 271 20.51 2.36 -7.51
N ARG A 272 20.82 2.79 -6.29
CA ARG A 272 20.98 1.87 -5.16
C ARG A 272 19.67 1.21 -4.76
N ILE A 273 18.56 1.95 -4.79
CA ILE A 273 17.21 1.41 -4.54
C ILE A 273 16.86 0.33 -5.57
N VAL A 274 17.14 0.59 -6.86
CA VAL A 274 16.93 -0.40 -7.94
C VAL A 274 17.83 -1.63 -7.73
N THR A 275 19.07 -1.42 -7.30
CA THR A 275 20.00 -2.50 -6.95
C THR A 275 19.48 -3.37 -5.81
N GLU A 276 18.93 -2.78 -4.75
CA GLU A 276 18.29 -3.53 -3.65
C GLU A 276 17.12 -4.38 -4.13
N ILE A 277 16.27 -3.83 -5.01
CA ILE A 277 15.15 -4.60 -5.59
C ILE A 277 15.68 -5.80 -6.37
N ARG A 278 16.72 -5.61 -7.21
CA ARG A 278 17.40 -6.72 -7.90
C ARG A 278 17.88 -7.77 -6.91
N ASP A 279 18.63 -7.35 -5.90
CA ASP A 279 19.28 -8.24 -4.94
C ASP A 279 18.27 -9.05 -4.12
N ILE A 280 17.14 -8.44 -3.78
CA ILE A 280 16.01 -9.15 -3.17
C ILE A 280 15.47 -10.19 -4.15
N ILE A 281 15.06 -9.80 -5.37
CA ILE A 281 14.43 -10.69 -6.36
C ILE A 281 15.37 -11.85 -6.71
N GLN A 282 16.67 -11.61 -6.88
CA GLN A 282 17.65 -12.66 -7.18
C GLN A 282 17.69 -13.75 -6.10
N ARG A 283 17.53 -13.38 -4.82
CA ARG A 283 17.55 -14.29 -3.66
C ARG A 283 16.21 -14.96 -3.36
N LEU A 284 15.13 -14.58 -4.08
CA LEU A 284 13.84 -15.26 -3.92
C LEU A 284 13.86 -16.61 -4.64
N GLU A 285 13.68 -17.69 -3.88
CA GLU A 285 13.79 -19.07 -4.37
C GLU A 285 12.69 -19.94 -3.75
N ASN A 286 12.21 -20.91 -4.55
CA ASN A 286 11.23 -21.91 -4.11
C ASN A 286 9.92 -21.31 -3.57
N ILE A 287 9.47 -20.20 -4.12
CA ILE A 287 8.24 -19.51 -3.72
C ILE A 287 7.40 -19.14 -4.95
N THR A 288 6.11 -18.94 -4.71
CA THR A 288 5.11 -18.62 -5.75
C THR A 288 4.48 -17.23 -5.56
N THR A 289 5.23 -16.28 -5.04
CA THR A 289 4.74 -14.93 -4.75
C THR A 289 4.59 -14.08 -6.01
N THR A 290 3.65 -13.15 -6.00
CA THR A 290 3.56 -12.08 -7.00
C THR A 290 4.31 -10.85 -6.49
N ILE A 291 5.27 -10.37 -7.29
CA ILE A 291 5.95 -9.10 -7.07
C ILE A 291 5.10 -7.99 -7.67
N ALA A 292 4.85 -6.92 -6.92
CA ALA A 292 4.16 -5.74 -7.42
C ALA A 292 4.99 -4.47 -7.16
N SER A 293 5.13 -3.66 -8.21
CA SER A 293 5.87 -2.39 -8.20
C SER A 293 4.95 -1.20 -8.53
N ASP A 294 3.68 -1.32 -8.18
CA ASP A 294 2.56 -0.43 -8.50
C ASP A 294 2.57 0.93 -7.75
N HIS A 295 3.63 1.24 -7.00
CA HIS A 295 3.71 2.48 -6.24
C HIS A 295 4.48 3.56 -7.00
N ILE A 296 3.95 4.79 -6.99
CA ILE A 296 4.52 5.94 -7.73
C ILE A 296 5.98 6.27 -7.36
N LEU A 297 6.42 5.90 -6.15
CA LEU A 297 7.82 6.05 -5.73
C LEU A 297 8.74 4.97 -6.29
N ASN A 298 8.24 3.90 -6.90
CA ASN A 298 9.08 2.92 -7.56
C ASN A 298 9.53 3.48 -8.92
N LEU A 299 10.81 3.35 -9.20
CA LEU A 299 11.37 3.88 -10.44
C LEU A 299 10.94 3.03 -11.64
N LEU A 300 10.98 1.70 -11.50
CA LEU A 300 10.67 0.73 -12.54
C LEU A 300 9.31 0.07 -12.26
N GLU A 301 8.24 0.58 -12.88
CA GLU A 301 6.90 -0.04 -12.79
C GLU A 301 6.85 -1.42 -13.45
N GLU A 302 7.72 -1.64 -14.45
CA GLU A 302 7.79 -2.89 -15.22
C GLU A 302 8.32 -4.08 -14.41
N VAL A 303 8.86 -3.83 -13.20
CA VAL A 303 9.33 -4.87 -12.28
C VAL A 303 8.15 -5.46 -11.55
N GLU A 304 7.31 -6.16 -12.29
CA GLU A 304 6.08 -6.81 -11.84
C GLU A 304 5.93 -8.18 -12.49
N GLY A 305 5.49 -9.17 -11.72
CA GLY A 305 5.29 -10.53 -12.23
C GLY A 305 5.15 -11.56 -11.12
N LYS A 306 4.88 -12.81 -11.54
CA LYS A 306 4.72 -13.95 -10.66
C LYS A 306 5.98 -14.82 -10.66
N LEU A 307 6.42 -15.23 -9.48
CA LEU A 307 7.53 -16.16 -9.32
C LEU A 307 7.03 -17.61 -9.36
N PRO A 308 7.83 -18.54 -9.89
CA PRO A 308 9.15 -18.30 -10.51
C PRO A 308 9.11 -17.81 -11.97
N GLU A 309 7.93 -17.82 -12.61
CA GLU A 309 7.75 -17.69 -14.06
C GLU A 309 8.32 -16.39 -14.64
N ASP A 310 8.11 -15.26 -13.95
CA ASP A 310 8.51 -13.94 -14.45
C ASP A 310 9.83 -13.42 -13.85
N LYS A 311 10.56 -14.24 -13.06
CA LYS A 311 11.78 -13.82 -12.36
C LYS A 311 12.81 -13.21 -13.32
N GLU A 312 13.15 -13.95 -14.37
CA GLU A 312 14.17 -13.52 -15.34
C GLU A 312 13.73 -12.27 -16.12
N LYS A 313 12.45 -12.15 -16.43
CA LYS A 313 11.88 -10.95 -17.08
C LYS A 313 12.07 -9.71 -16.20
N MET A 314 11.74 -9.80 -14.90
CA MET A 314 11.93 -8.70 -13.96
C MET A 314 13.40 -8.31 -13.81
N LEU A 315 14.30 -9.31 -13.68
CA LEU A 315 15.73 -9.09 -13.58
C LEU A 315 16.30 -8.47 -14.86
N ALA A 316 15.83 -8.87 -16.04
CA ALA A 316 16.26 -8.31 -17.32
C ALA A 316 15.93 -6.80 -17.40
N VAL A 317 14.75 -6.36 -16.96
CA VAL A 317 14.39 -4.94 -16.90
C VAL A 317 15.36 -4.18 -15.99
N ILE A 318 15.65 -4.71 -14.81
CA ILE A 318 16.54 -4.08 -13.84
C ILE A 318 17.97 -4.00 -14.38
N HIS A 319 18.50 -5.09 -14.95
CA HIS A 319 19.83 -5.12 -15.54
C HIS A 319 19.94 -4.15 -16.71
N ARG A 320 18.92 -4.06 -17.55
CA ARG A 320 18.88 -3.11 -18.68
C ARG A 320 18.98 -1.66 -18.16
N TYR A 321 18.24 -1.30 -17.12
CA TYR A 321 18.34 0.03 -16.50
C TYR A 321 19.74 0.27 -15.92
N LEU A 322 20.27 -0.64 -15.09
CA LEU A 322 21.57 -0.47 -14.42
C LEU A 322 22.74 -0.41 -15.40
N ASN A 323 22.61 -1.03 -16.59
CA ASN A 323 23.62 -0.99 -17.66
C ASN A 323 23.55 0.27 -18.54
N LEU A 324 22.54 1.13 -18.38
CA LEU A 324 22.52 2.42 -19.07
C LEU A 324 23.69 3.30 -18.59
N PRO A 325 24.27 4.12 -19.48
CA PRO A 325 25.18 5.19 -19.06
C PRO A 325 24.54 6.08 -17.99
N TYR A 326 25.33 6.64 -17.11
CA TYR A 326 24.84 7.46 -15.99
C TYR A 326 23.88 8.58 -16.45
N GLU A 327 24.23 9.28 -17.52
CA GLU A 327 23.41 10.35 -18.10
C GLU A 327 22.02 9.85 -18.58
N GLU A 328 21.98 8.66 -19.16
CA GLU A 328 20.71 8.04 -19.60
C GLU A 328 19.85 7.62 -18.39
N ARG A 329 20.48 7.13 -17.31
CA ARG A 329 19.75 6.84 -16.06
C ARG A 329 19.15 8.10 -15.46
N LEU A 330 19.91 9.21 -15.42
CA LEU A 330 19.39 10.50 -14.95
C LEU A 330 18.23 11.00 -15.81
N MET A 331 18.32 10.86 -17.14
CA MET A 331 17.23 11.21 -18.05
C MET A 331 15.99 10.37 -17.81
N PHE A 332 16.16 9.06 -17.59
CA PHE A 332 15.05 8.17 -17.26
C PHE A 332 14.42 8.54 -15.91
N GLN A 333 15.22 8.77 -14.90
CA GLN A 333 14.75 9.20 -13.56
C GLN A 333 13.95 10.52 -13.67
N LEU A 334 14.46 11.50 -14.40
CA LEU A 334 13.78 12.77 -14.66
C LEU A 334 12.42 12.56 -15.34
N GLY A 335 12.39 11.80 -16.43
CA GLY A 335 11.18 11.54 -17.19
C GLY A 335 10.14 10.75 -16.39
N ARG A 336 10.60 9.74 -15.64
CA ARG A 336 9.73 8.92 -14.79
C ARG A 336 9.11 9.74 -13.67
N ARG A 337 9.91 10.54 -12.96
CA ARG A 337 9.44 11.41 -11.86
C ARG A 337 8.59 12.57 -12.36
N GLY A 338 8.85 13.07 -13.58
CA GLY A 338 8.04 14.09 -14.25
C GLY A 338 6.75 13.56 -14.89
N GLY A 339 6.51 12.24 -14.86
CA GLY A 339 5.32 11.62 -15.46
C GLY A 339 5.36 11.49 -16.99
N ALA A 340 6.52 11.73 -17.61
CA ALA A 340 6.70 11.61 -19.06
C ALA A 340 7.01 10.18 -19.53
N LEU A 341 7.54 9.33 -18.64
CA LEU A 341 7.92 7.94 -18.92
C LEU A 341 7.18 6.97 -17.97
N ARG A 342 6.85 5.79 -18.49
CA ARG A 342 6.34 4.65 -17.70
C ARG A 342 7.23 3.42 -17.84
N SER A 343 7.86 3.24 -19.01
CA SER A 343 8.76 2.12 -19.29
C SER A 343 10.14 2.60 -19.73
N LEU A 344 11.12 1.71 -19.71
CA LEU A 344 12.48 2.02 -20.20
C LEU A 344 12.50 2.32 -21.70
N ASP A 345 11.57 1.76 -22.47
CA ASP A 345 11.51 1.99 -23.91
C ASP A 345 11.08 3.40 -24.28
N ASP A 346 10.28 4.04 -23.42
CA ASP A 346 9.76 5.39 -23.66
C ASP A 346 10.89 6.45 -23.81
N ILE A 347 12.10 6.20 -23.26
CA ILE A 347 13.23 7.14 -23.36
C ILE A 347 13.74 7.29 -24.78
N TYR A 348 13.49 6.28 -25.63
CA TYR A 348 13.93 6.28 -27.04
C TYR A 348 12.93 6.93 -27.98
N GLU A 349 11.75 7.33 -27.49
CA GLU A 349 10.76 8.08 -28.26
C GLU A 349 11.29 9.49 -28.58
N PRO A 350 11.51 9.83 -29.86
CA PRO A 350 12.22 11.06 -30.24
C PRO A 350 11.62 12.34 -29.66
N GLY A 351 10.29 12.44 -29.65
CA GLY A 351 9.58 13.61 -29.10
C GLY A 351 9.64 13.71 -27.58
N VAL A 352 9.75 12.58 -26.88
CA VAL A 352 9.92 12.53 -25.42
C VAL A 352 11.36 12.91 -25.07
N ARG A 353 12.33 12.31 -25.75
CA ARG A 353 13.75 12.54 -25.52
C ARG A 353 14.11 14.02 -25.67
N SER A 354 13.68 14.67 -26.75
CA SER A 354 13.97 16.10 -27.00
C SER A 354 13.43 17.01 -25.89
N ARG A 355 12.23 16.70 -25.36
CA ARG A 355 11.65 17.43 -24.22
C ARG A 355 12.43 17.22 -22.93
N LEU A 356 12.88 15.99 -22.66
CA LEU A 356 13.68 15.68 -21.49
C LEU A 356 15.05 16.34 -21.54
N GLU A 357 15.72 16.39 -22.71
CA GLU A 357 16.98 17.09 -22.91
C GLU A 357 16.84 18.60 -22.70
N ALA A 358 15.72 19.19 -23.14
CA ALA A 358 15.43 20.58 -22.88
C ALA A 358 15.21 20.87 -21.41
N ALA A 359 14.40 20.02 -20.73
CA ALA A 359 14.17 20.12 -19.28
C ALA A 359 15.46 19.94 -18.47
N LYS A 360 16.32 18.98 -18.85
CA LYS A 360 17.63 18.77 -18.22
C LYS A 360 18.47 20.04 -18.25
N ARG A 361 18.62 20.68 -19.43
CA ARG A 361 19.40 21.91 -19.59
C ARG A 361 18.87 23.07 -18.73
N GLU A 362 17.57 23.18 -18.60
CA GLU A 362 16.93 24.19 -17.76
C GLU A 362 17.18 23.93 -16.27
N ILE A 363 16.99 22.69 -15.83
CA ILE A 363 17.23 22.29 -14.42
C ILE A 363 18.70 22.50 -14.03
N GLU A 364 19.64 22.08 -14.86
CA GLU A 364 21.09 22.23 -14.60
C GLU A 364 21.54 23.70 -14.55
N LYS A 365 20.82 24.59 -15.26
CA LYS A 365 21.05 26.04 -15.21
C LYS A 365 20.53 26.66 -13.92
N ASP A 366 19.38 26.20 -13.43
CA ASP A 366 18.64 26.87 -12.34
C ASP A 366 18.93 26.25 -10.96
N LEU A 367 19.37 24.97 -10.90
CA LEU A 367 19.62 24.24 -9.67
C LEU A 367 21.09 23.76 -9.58
N PRO A 368 21.86 24.21 -8.55
CA PRO A 368 23.27 23.80 -8.38
C PRO A 368 23.46 22.28 -8.23
N GLY A 369 22.51 21.57 -7.63
CA GLY A 369 22.54 20.11 -7.49
C GLY A 369 21.93 19.34 -8.69
N GLY A 370 21.53 20.06 -9.75
CA GLY A 370 21.04 19.49 -11.00
C GLY A 370 19.82 18.55 -10.86
N ILE A 371 19.78 17.53 -11.71
CA ILE A 371 18.67 16.55 -11.75
C ILE A 371 18.44 15.81 -10.42
N PRO A 372 19.45 15.34 -9.67
CA PRO A 372 19.24 14.68 -8.38
C PRO A 372 18.48 15.54 -7.38
N GLU A 373 18.82 16.83 -7.27
CA GLU A 373 18.10 17.76 -6.39
C GLU A 373 16.67 17.98 -6.85
N TYR A 374 16.46 18.14 -8.14
CA TYR A 374 15.13 18.30 -8.74
C TYR A 374 14.24 17.09 -8.50
N ILE A 375 14.76 15.87 -8.64
CA ILE A 375 14.05 14.61 -8.36
C ILE A 375 13.58 14.56 -6.90
N GLN A 376 14.42 14.94 -5.94
CA GLN A 376 14.02 15.00 -4.54
C GLN A 376 12.90 16.02 -4.31
N ALA A 377 12.93 17.15 -5.00
CA ALA A 377 11.88 18.16 -4.92
C ALA A 377 10.53 17.67 -5.50
N ILE A 378 10.55 16.94 -6.62
CA ILE A 378 9.33 16.36 -7.23
C ILE A 378 8.75 15.27 -6.31
N LYS A 379 9.56 14.39 -5.75
CA LYS A 379 9.10 13.32 -4.85
C LYS A 379 8.25 13.82 -3.69
N LYS A 380 8.44 15.05 -3.24
CA LYS A 380 7.59 15.70 -2.22
C LYS A 380 6.12 15.78 -2.62
N ARG A 381 5.81 15.81 -3.92
CA ARG A 381 4.44 15.93 -4.43
C ARG A 381 3.64 14.62 -4.38
N PHE A 382 4.32 13.49 -4.19
CA PHE A 382 3.72 12.15 -4.22
C PHE A 382 3.47 11.55 -2.83
N VAL A 383 3.78 12.29 -1.73
CA VAL A 383 3.81 11.66 -0.39
C VAL A 383 3.14 12.53 0.67
#